data_3287e5dfd2c7220ea6ce97cbb267a8e3
#
_entry.id   3287e5dfd2c7220ea6ce97cbb267a8e3
#
_cell.length_a   1.000
_cell.length_b   1.000
_cell.length_c   1.000
_cell.angle_alpha   90.00
_cell.angle_beta   90.00
_cell.angle_gamma   90.00
#
_symmetry.space_group_name_H-M   'P 1'
#
loop_
_entity.id
_entity.type
_entity.pdbx_description
1 polymer ?
#
loop_
_entity_poly.entity_id
_entity_poly.type
_entity_poly.pdbx_seq_one_letter_code
_entity_poly.pdbx_strand_id
1 'polypeptide(L)'
;MMFFAPLFGQKYYDDQWKKVSDNYKTGKYKSNLPIILEIQKQAMKDENINQLIRSLKAEFSISNQTYDDGDNDATSRFFKKLSTFGETLKGDQKLVYQVLLGEFFWDYYQNNSWEINQRTNFDNQDFAQIETWSKLDFKNFLIKNFSILNAEKDHLKKIKT
;
A
#
# COMPACT_ATOMS: atom_id res chain seq x y z
N MET A 1 22.28 -19.43 24.07
CA MET A 1 22.47 -19.13 22.64
C MET A 1 21.90 -17.75 22.39
N MET A 2 22.74 -16.71 22.30
CA MET A 2 22.30 -15.33 22.12
C MET A 2 21.96 -15.09 20.64
N PHE A 3 20.70 -14.78 20.36
CA PHE A 3 20.25 -14.34 19.05
C PHE A 3 20.67 -12.89 18.81
N PHE A 4 21.75 -12.67 18.06
CA PHE A 4 22.18 -11.35 17.58
C PHE A 4 21.56 -11.00 16.20
N ALA A 5 20.30 -11.33 15.97
CA ALA A 5 19.66 -11.07 14.68
C ALA A 5 19.03 -9.66 14.47
N PRO A 6 18.70 -8.85 15.50
CA PRO A 6 17.97 -7.59 15.25
C PRO A 6 18.81 -6.42 14.74
N LEU A 7 20.12 -6.35 15.03
CA LEU A 7 20.96 -5.19 14.69
C LEU A 7 21.29 -5.07 13.18
N PHE A 8 21.50 -6.17 12.49
CA PHE A 8 21.80 -6.15 11.05
C PHE A 8 20.58 -5.80 10.21
N GLY A 9 19.41 -6.30 10.58
CA GLY A 9 18.16 -5.99 9.88
C GLY A 9 17.79 -4.51 9.99
N GLN A 10 17.89 -3.91 11.17
CA GLN A 10 17.59 -2.48 11.38
C GLN A 10 18.52 -1.59 10.56
N LYS A 11 19.84 -1.86 10.58
CA LYS A 11 20.81 -1.11 9.78
C LYS A 11 20.50 -1.14 8.28
N TYR A 12 20.10 -2.30 7.74
CA TYR A 12 19.69 -2.42 6.35
C TYR A 12 18.56 -1.43 6.01
N TYR A 13 17.49 -1.43 6.81
CA TYR A 13 16.36 -0.53 6.57
C TYR A 13 16.75 0.93 6.70
N ASP A 14 17.54 1.30 7.71
CA ASP A 14 18.00 2.68 7.91
C ASP A 14 18.82 3.17 6.71
N ASP A 15 19.73 2.34 6.18
CA ASP A 15 20.55 2.66 5.00
C ASP A 15 19.68 2.82 3.74
N GLN A 16 18.66 1.97 3.54
CA GLN A 16 17.77 2.09 2.38
C GLN A 16 16.86 3.33 2.49
N TRP A 17 16.27 3.58 3.66
CA TRP A 17 15.45 4.77 3.88
C TRP A 17 16.24 6.07 3.79
N LYS A 18 17.52 6.05 4.15
CA LYS A 18 18.42 7.19 3.93
C LYS A 18 18.54 7.51 2.44
N LYS A 19 18.78 6.52 1.59
CA LYS A 19 18.84 6.71 0.12
C LYS A 19 17.53 7.30 -0.41
N VAL A 20 16.38 6.76 0.04
CA VAL A 20 15.06 7.28 -0.31
C VAL A 20 14.94 8.75 0.06
N SER A 21 15.32 9.13 1.28
CA SER A 21 15.29 10.52 1.75
C SER A 21 16.20 11.43 0.93
N ASP A 22 17.42 10.99 0.61
CA ASP A 22 18.39 11.78 -0.15
C ASP A 22 17.90 12.00 -1.59
N ASN A 23 17.24 11.01 -2.21
CA ASN A 23 16.61 11.16 -3.52
C ASN A 23 15.46 12.18 -3.49
N TYR A 24 14.61 12.17 -2.45
CA TYR A 24 13.56 13.17 -2.30
C TYR A 24 14.11 14.59 -2.20
N LYS A 25 15.18 14.80 -1.41
CA LYS A 25 15.84 16.11 -1.27
C LYS A 25 16.38 16.66 -2.59
N THR A 26 16.74 15.76 -3.51
CA THR A 26 17.31 16.12 -4.82
C THR A 26 16.29 16.07 -5.97
N GLY A 27 15.00 15.92 -5.66
CA GLY A 27 13.92 15.87 -6.65
C GLY A 27 13.87 14.56 -7.46
N LYS A 28 14.64 13.54 -7.08
CA LYS A 28 14.74 12.24 -7.79
C LYS A 28 13.77 11.20 -7.23
N TYR A 29 12.55 11.60 -6.87
CA TYR A 29 11.63 10.72 -6.18
C TYR A 29 11.25 9.45 -6.97
N LYS A 30 11.19 9.50 -8.32
CA LYS A 30 10.93 8.33 -9.18
C LYS A 30 12.00 7.24 -9.04
N SER A 31 13.26 7.64 -8.74
CA SER A 31 14.36 6.69 -8.48
C SER A 31 14.20 5.93 -7.16
N ASN A 32 13.24 6.29 -6.33
CA ASN A 32 12.95 5.60 -5.07
C ASN A 32 12.16 4.30 -5.26
N LEU A 33 11.40 4.17 -6.35
CA LEU A 33 10.53 3.01 -6.55
C LEU A 33 11.28 1.67 -6.44
N PRO A 34 12.39 1.43 -7.15
CA PRO A 34 13.14 0.17 -7.00
C PRO A 34 13.66 -0.05 -5.59
N ILE A 35 14.10 0.99 -4.88
CA ILE A 35 14.59 0.89 -3.49
C ILE A 35 13.44 0.48 -2.57
N ILE A 36 12.27 1.08 -2.73
CA ILE A 36 11.06 0.79 -1.93
C ILE A 36 10.59 -0.65 -2.18
N LEU A 37 10.62 -1.14 -3.42
CA LEU A 37 10.25 -2.52 -3.75
C LEU A 37 11.21 -3.53 -3.10
N GLU A 38 12.51 -3.23 -3.02
CA GLU A 38 13.47 -4.07 -2.30
C GLU A 38 13.24 -4.04 -0.78
N ILE A 39 12.88 -2.89 -0.21
CA ILE A 39 12.46 -2.80 1.20
C ILE A 39 11.24 -3.67 1.46
N GLN A 40 10.22 -3.64 0.58
CA GLN A 40 9.01 -4.48 0.71
C GLN A 40 9.37 -5.97 0.72
N LYS A 41 10.17 -6.39 -0.26
CA LYS A 41 10.61 -7.79 -0.38
C LYS A 41 11.36 -8.27 0.87
N GLN A 42 12.26 -7.44 1.41
CA GLN A 42 12.99 -7.77 2.62
C GLN A 42 12.04 -7.75 3.84
N ALA A 43 11.13 -6.79 3.94
CA ALA A 43 10.16 -6.70 5.03
C ALA A 43 9.23 -7.93 5.09
N MET A 44 8.80 -8.44 3.94
CA MET A 44 8.03 -9.68 3.86
C MET A 44 8.84 -10.89 4.37
N LYS A 45 10.10 -10.98 3.97
CA LYS A 45 11.01 -12.07 4.39
C LYS A 45 11.30 -12.04 5.89
N ASP A 46 11.50 -10.84 6.44
CA ASP A 46 11.80 -10.62 7.86
C ASP A 46 10.55 -10.60 8.74
N GLU A 47 9.36 -10.74 8.14
CA GLU A 47 8.05 -10.55 8.81
C GLU A 47 7.94 -9.20 9.52
N ASN A 48 8.64 -8.17 9.00
CA ASN A 48 8.68 -6.84 9.60
C ASN A 48 7.50 -5.99 9.11
N ILE A 49 6.42 -6.04 9.89
CA ILE A 49 5.15 -5.35 9.58
C ILE A 49 5.35 -3.84 9.43
N ASN A 50 6.16 -3.21 10.30
CA ASN A 50 6.39 -1.76 10.24
C ASN A 50 7.05 -1.32 8.93
N GLN A 51 8.05 -2.07 8.48
CA GLN A 51 8.74 -1.77 7.22
C GLN A 51 7.84 -2.07 6.03
N LEU A 52 6.99 -3.09 6.10
CA LEU A 52 5.99 -3.39 5.07
C LEU A 52 4.98 -2.24 4.92
N ILE A 53 4.39 -1.78 6.04
CA ILE A 53 3.46 -0.64 6.05
C ILE A 53 4.12 0.60 5.43
N ARG A 54 5.29 0.96 5.95
CA ARG A 54 6.02 2.16 5.52
C ARG A 54 6.35 2.13 4.02
N SER A 55 6.79 0.99 3.51
CA SER A 55 7.16 0.85 2.11
C SER A 55 5.95 0.87 1.17
N LEU A 56 4.81 0.25 1.54
CA LEU A 56 3.58 0.32 0.76
C LEU A 56 3.02 1.75 0.71
N LYS A 57 3.02 2.47 1.83
CA LYS A 57 2.61 3.90 1.85
C LYS A 57 3.53 4.78 1.00
N ALA A 58 4.84 4.53 1.03
CA ALA A 58 5.79 5.25 0.20
C ALA A 58 5.60 4.96 -1.30
N GLU A 59 5.33 3.72 -1.69
CA GLU A 59 5.01 3.35 -3.07
C GLU A 59 3.72 4.05 -3.54
N PHE A 60 2.67 4.06 -2.73
CA PHE A 60 1.42 4.76 -3.05
C PHE A 60 1.65 6.26 -3.26
N SER A 61 2.42 6.90 -2.39
CA SER A 61 2.78 8.31 -2.54
C SER A 61 3.53 8.58 -3.85
N ILE A 62 4.48 7.71 -4.23
CA ILE A 62 5.21 7.86 -5.50
C ILE A 62 4.27 7.65 -6.68
N SER A 63 3.35 6.69 -6.64
CA SER A 63 2.41 6.45 -7.73
C SER A 63 1.52 7.67 -7.98
N ASN A 64 1.02 8.31 -6.92
CA ASN A 64 0.22 9.52 -7.03
C ASN A 64 1.02 10.71 -7.60
N GLN A 65 2.26 10.94 -7.09
CA GLN A 65 3.14 11.98 -7.65
C GLN A 65 3.48 11.73 -9.13
N THR A 66 3.68 10.46 -9.50
CA THR A 66 4.01 10.08 -10.87
C THR A 66 2.82 10.27 -11.79
N TYR A 67 1.60 10.04 -11.30
CA TYR A 67 0.35 10.35 -11.99
C TYR A 67 0.21 11.87 -12.23
N ASP A 68 0.41 12.68 -11.21
CA ASP A 68 0.35 14.14 -11.29
C ASP A 68 1.38 14.72 -12.27
N ASP A 69 2.52 14.04 -12.45
CA ASP A 69 3.55 14.39 -13.44
C ASP A 69 3.21 13.93 -14.88
N GLY A 70 2.02 13.38 -15.12
CA GLY A 70 1.50 13.02 -16.43
C GLY A 70 1.65 11.54 -16.80
N ASP A 71 2.08 10.66 -15.91
CA ASP A 71 2.00 9.21 -16.09
C ASP A 71 0.63 8.69 -15.61
N ASN A 72 -0.37 8.81 -16.45
CA ASN A 72 -1.77 8.52 -16.11
C ASN A 72 -2.02 7.06 -15.68
N ASP A 73 -1.10 6.14 -15.96
CA ASP A 73 -1.23 4.73 -15.57
C ASP A 73 -0.57 4.40 -14.24
N ALA A 74 0.16 5.35 -13.62
CA ALA A 74 0.94 5.06 -12.41
C ALA A 74 0.07 4.53 -11.26
N THR A 75 -1.06 5.16 -11.02
CA THR A 75 -1.99 4.76 -9.96
C THR A 75 -2.67 3.43 -10.28
N SER A 76 -3.11 3.22 -11.51
CA SER A 76 -3.71 1.95 -11.95
C SER A 76 -2.73 0.78 -11.81
N ARG A 77 -1.45 0.99 -12.15
CA ARG A 77 -0.41 -0.03 -11.94
C ARG A 77 -0.22 -0.38 -10.47
N PHE A 78 -0.27 0.60 -9.57
CA PHE A 78 -0.22 0.36 -8.14
C PHE A 78 -1.40 -0.48 -7.65
N PHE A 79 -2.63 -0.10 -7.98
CA PHE A 79 -3.83 -0.85 -7.58
C PHE A 79 -3.88 -2.26 -8.21
N LYS A 80 -3.46 -2.40 -9.47
CA LYS A 80 -3.32 -3.71 -10.12
C LYS A 80 -2.36 -4.63 -9.35
N LYS A 81 -1.23 -4.11 -8.89
CA LYS A 81 -0.31 -4.87 -8.04
C LYS A 81 -0.98 -5.31 -6.74
N LEU A 82 -1.77 -4.43 -6.10
CA LEU A 82 -2.45 -4.75 -4.85
C LEU A 82 -3.41 -5.96 -5.01
N SER A 83 -4.02 -6.16 -6.17
CA SER A 83 -4.95 -7.28 -6.38
C SER A 83 -4.35 -8.66 -6.11
N THR A 84 -3.06 -8.83 -6.39
CA THR A 84 -2.34 -10.10 -6.21
C THR A 84 -1.36 -10.08 -5.04
N PHE A 85 -0.91 -8.90 -4.62
CA PHE A 85 0.10 -8.76 -3.56
C PHE A 85 -0.36 -9.37 -2.24
N GLY A 86 -1.61 -9.18 -1.86
CA GLY A 86 -2.19 -9.74 -0.63
C GLY A 86 -2.22 -11.27 -0.58
N GLU A 87 -2.16 -11.95 -1.75
CA GLU A 87 -2.09 -13.41 -1.82
C GLU A 87 -0.73 -13.94 -1.39
N THR A 88 0.32 -13.13 -1.49
CA THR A 88 1.68 -13.47 -1.08
C THR A 88 1.90 -13.34 0.43
N LEU A 89 0.99 -12.65 1.13
CA LEU A 89 1.10 -12.34 2.55
C LEU A 89 0.37 -13.38 3.42
N LYS A 90 0.87 -13.59 4.65
CA LYS A 90 0.31 -14.54 5.62
C LYS A 90 0.19 -13.91 7.00
N GLY A 91 -0.65 -14.51 7.85
CA GLY A 91 -0.80 -14.12 9.25
C GLY A 91 -1.05 -12.62 9.43
N ASP A 92 -0.32 -12.02 10.36
CA ASP A 92 -0.46 -10.60 10.72
C ASP A 92 -0.17 -9.66 9.55
N GLN A 93 0.78 -10.01 8.66
CA GLN A 93 1.06 -9.22 7.46
C GLN A 93 -0.17 -9.09 6.57
N LYS A 94 -0.91 -10.19 6.36
CA LYS A 94 -2.12 -10.18 5.54
C LYS A 94 -3.22 -9.34 6.17
N LEU A 95 -3.36 -9.43 7.49
CA LEU A 95 -4.39 -8.68 8.21
C LEU A 95 -4.10 -7.17 8.20
N VAL A 96 -2.84 -6.78 8.44
CA VAL A 96 -2.41 -5.37 8.34
C VAL A 96 -2.52 -4.85 6.91
N TYR A 97 -2.19 -5.67 5.93
CA TYR A 97 -2.40 -5.32 4.52
C TYR A 97 -3.87 -5.03 4.21
N GLN A 98 -4.82 -5.78 4.79
CA GLN A 98 -6.25 -5.51 4.63
C GLN A 98 -6.64 -4.13 5.19
N VAL A 99 -6.00 -3.66 6.27
CA VAL A 99 -6.18 -2.29 6.77
C VAL A 99 -5.68 -1.27 5.74
N LEU A 100 -4.48 -1.49 5.20
CA LEU A 100 -3.90 -0.60 4.19
C LEU A 100 -4.72 -0.52 2.90
N LEU A 101 -5.32 -1.64 2.47
CA LEU A 101 -6.26 -1.63 1.35
C LEU A 101 -7.41 -0.65 1.60
N GLY A 102 -8.02 -0.70 2.78
CA GLY A 102 -9.07 0.24 3.15
C GLY A 102 -8.60 1.70 3.09
N GLU A 103 -7.40 1.99 3.62
CA GLU A 103 -6.78 3.33 3.55
C GLU A 103 -6.56 3.77 2.09
N PHE A 104 -5.90 2.96 1.27
CA PHE A 104 -5.57 3.35 -0.11
C PHE A 104 -6.81 3.59 -0.97
N PHE A 105 -7.82 2.73 -0.86
CA PHE A 105 -9.07 2.91 -1.60
C PHE A 105 -9.86 4.12 -1.09
N TRP A 106 -9.85 4.38 0.22
CA TRP A 106 -10.48 5.56 0.80
C TRP A 106 -9.77 6.84 0.36
N ASP A 107 -8.44 6.90 0.42
CA ASP A 107 -7.65 8.05 0.01
C ASP A 107 -7.84 8.35 -1.49
N TYR A 108 -7.84 7.31 -2.32
CA TYR A 108 -8.11 7.48 -3.75
C TYR A 108 -9.53 8.05 -3.98
N TYR A 109 -10.54 7.50 -3.31
CA TYR A 109 -11.91 7.99 -3.39
C TYR A 109 -12.00 9.46 -2.96
N GLN A 110 -11.41 9.84 -1.83
CA GLN A 110 -11.44 11.21 -1.32
C GLN A 110 -10.82 12.21 -2.33
N ASN A 111 -9.65 11.87 -2.86
CA ASN A 111 -8.92 12.74 -3.77
C ASN A 111 -9.60 12.89 -5.14
N ASN A 112 -10.41 11.93 -5.57
CA ASN A 112 -11.09 11.89 -6.86
C ASN A 112 -12.62 11.94 -6.74
N SER A 113 -13.16 12.30 -5.58
CA SER A 113 -14.59 12.16 -5.25
C SER A 113 -15.51 12.90 -6.21
N TRP A 114 -15.08 14.08 -6.72
CA TRP A 114 -15.88 14.86 -7.66
C TRP A 114 -16.12 14.07 -8.97
N GLU A 115 -15.09 13.50 -9.56
CA GLU A 115 -15.20 12.70 -10.78
C GLU A 115 -15.93 11.38 -10.54
N ILE A 116 -15.57 10.68 -9.44
CA ILE A 116 -16.15 9.38 -9.09
C ILE A 116 -17.66 9.48 -8.90
N ASN A 117 -18.17 10.58 -8.30
CA ASN A 117 -19.59 10.77 -8.07
C ASN A 117 -20.40 10.96 -9.37
N GLN A 118 -19.75 11.27 -10.49
CA GLN A 118 -20.38 11.43 -11.79
C GLN A 118 -20.36 10.15 -12.64
N ARG A 119 -19.60 9.13 -12.24
CA ARG A 119 -19.45 7.88 -12.98
C ARG A 119 -20.72 7.02 -12.86
N THR A 120 -21.10 6.40 -13.98
CA THR A 120 -22.16 5.39 -14.00
C THR A 120 -21.67 4.12 -13.30
N ASN A 121 -22.57 3.47 -12.56
CA ASN A 121 -22.23 2.20 -11.92
C ASN A 121 -22.22 1.06 -12.97
N PHE A 122 -21.08 0.36 -13.06
CA PHE A 122 -20.88 -0.82 -13.90
C PHE A 122 -20.60 -2.09 -13.09
N ASP A 123 -20.73 -2.04 -11.76
CA ASP A 123 -20.40 -3.14 -10.84
C ASP A 123 -18.98 -3.70 -11.08
N ASN A 124 -18.03 -2.80 -11.24
CA ASN A 124 -16.63 -3.15 -11.48
C ASN A 124 -15.88 -3.33 -10.15
N GLN A 125 -15.17 -4.45 -10.01
CA GLN A 125 -14.32 -4.74 -8.84
C GLN A 125 -12.88 -5.09 -9.24
N ASP A 126 -12.49 -4.85 -10.48
CA ASP A 126 -11.11 -5.03 -10.93
C ASP A 126 -10.26 -3.85 -10.46
N PHE A 127 -9.29 -4.11 -9.57
CA PHE A 127 -8.36 -3.10 -9.06
C PHE A 127 -7.53 -2.44 -10.18
N ALA A 128 -7.27 -3.18 -11.27
CA ALA A 128 -6.55 -2.64 -12.41
C ALA A 128 -7.33 -1.56 -13.17
N GLN A 129 -8.62 -1.42 -12.88
CA GLN A 129 -9.52 -0.47 -13.52
C GLN A 129 -10.14 0.50 -12.49
N ILE A 130 -9.40 0.82 -11.43
CA ILE A 130 -9.90 1.66 -10.34
C ILE A 130 -10.39 3.03 -10.82
N GLU A 131 -9.82 3.55 -11.89
CA GLU A 131 -10.23 4.80 -12.52
C GLU A 131 -11.62 4.73 -13.15
N THR A 132 -12.20 3.54 -13.33
CA THR A 132 -13.59 3.36 -13.83
C THR A 132 -14.60 3.13 -12.70
N TRP A 133 -14.13 2.92 -11.48
CA TRP A 133 -15.00 2.63 -10.35
C TRP A 133 -15.92 3.80 -10.03
N SER A 134 -17.21 3.48 -9.86
CA SER A 134 -18.23 4.39 -9.38
C SER A 134 -18.20 4.52 -7.85
N LYS A 135 -18.93 5.50 -7.32
CA LYS A 135 -19.17 5.64 -5.88
C LYS A 135 -19.69 4.36 -5.23
N LEU A 136 -20.56 3.61 -5.93
CA LEU A 136 -21.14 2.39 -5.41
C LEU A 136 -20.10 1.27 -5.31
N ASP A 137 -19.19 1.18 -6.30
CA ASP A 137 -18.09 0.20 -6.28
C ASP A 137 -17.16 0.43 -5.09
N PHE A 138 -16.73 1.68 -4.84
CA PHE A 138 -15.94 2.04 -3.66
C PHE A 138 -16.68 1.73 -2.36
N LYS A 139 -17.97 2.09 -2.26
CA LYS A 139 -18.78 1.82 -1.08
C LYS A 139 -18.86 0.31 -0.79
N ASN A 140 -19.16 -0.49 -1.81
CA ASN A 140 -19.29 -1.95 -1.66
C ASN A 140 -17.97 -2.58 -1.25
N PHE A 141 -16.87 -2.17 -1.88
CA PHE A 141 -15.53 -2.63 -1.52
C PHE A 141 -15.19 -2.28 -0.06
N LEU A 142 -15.36 -1.03 0.35
CA LEU A 142 -15.03 -0.58 1.70
C LEU A 142 -15.89 -1.27 2.76
N ILE A 143 -17.20 -1.44 2.54
CA ILE A 143 -18.07 -2.18 3.46
C ILE A 143 -17.58 -3.62 3.62
N LYS A 144 -17.27 -4.31 2.52
CA LYS A 144 -16.74 -5.69 2.55
C LYS A 144 -15.41 -5.75 3.31
N ASN A 145 -14.51 -4.82 3.02
CA ASN A 145 -13.20 -4.73 3.68
C ASN A 145 -13.34 -4.50 5.18
N PHE A 146 -14.16 -3.54 5.61
CA PHE A 146 -14.40 -3.26 7.02
C PHE A 146 -15.13 -4.41 7.75
N SER A 147 -16.00 -5.15 7.07
CA SER A 147 -16.62 -6.34 7.65
C SER A 147 -15.58 -7.42 8.00
N ILE A 148 -14.60 -7.65 7.13
CA ILE A 148 -13.46 -8.55 7.38
C ILE A 148 -12.65 -8.05 8.58
N LEU A 149 -12.27 -6.77 8.61
CA LEU A 149 -11.49 -6.19 9.68
C LEU A 149 -12.22 -6.21 11.03
N ASN A 150 -13.53 -5.99 11.03
CA ASN A 150 -14.34 -6.05 12.24
C ASN A 150 -14.43 -7.47 12.82
N ALA A 151 -14.47 -8.49 11.97
CA ALA A 151 -14.40 -9.89 12.41
C ALA A 151 -13.07 -10.21 13.10
N GLU A 152 -11.97 -9.57 12.68
CA GLU A 152 -10.62 -9.78 13.18
C GLU A 152 -10.15 -8.69 14.19
N LYS A 153 -11.07 -7.85 14.69
CA LYS A 153 -10.72 -6.69 15.52
C LYS A 153 -9.91 -7.01 16.77
N ASP A 154 -10.16 -8.14 17.43
CA ASP A 154 -9.46 -8.52 18.65
C ASP A 154 -8.06 -9.08 18.37
N HIS A 155 -7.86 -9.65 17.19
CA HIS A 155 -6.53 -10.01 16.68
C HIS A 155 -5.74 -8.75 16.31
N LEU A 156 -6.34 -7.82 15.56
CA LEU A 156 -5.70 -6.55 15.16
C LEU A 156 -5.14 -5.77 16.35
N LYS A 157 -5.87 -5.71 17.48
CA LYS A 157 -5.40 -5.04 18.70
C LYS A 157 -4.14 -5.65 19.32
N LYS A 158 -3.81 -6.89 18.98
CA LYS A 158 -2.65 -7.62 19.53
C LYS A 158 -1.42 -7.50 18.63
N ILE A 159 -1.59 -7.08 17.39
CA ILE A 159 -0.49 -6.90 16.44
C ILE A 159 0.36 -5.71 16.92
N LYS A 160 1.63 -5.98 17.15
CA LYS A 160 2.61 -4.95 17.49
C LYS A 160 3.14 -4.29 16.21
N THR A 161 2.88 -3.03 16.05
CA THR A 161 3.40 -2.17 14.97
C THR A 161 4.36 -1.14 15.52
#